data_7f7c1361cfdcfd4b12013dab341db976
#
_entry.id   7f7c1361cfdcfd4b12013dab341db976
#
_cell.length_a   1.000
_cell.length_b   1.000
_cell.length_c   1.000
_cell.angle_alpha   90.00
_cell.angle_beta   90.00
_cell.angle_gamma   90.00
#
_symmetry.space_group_name_H-M   'P 1'
#
loop_
_entity.id
_entity.type
_entity.pdbx_description
1 polymer ?
#
loop_
_entity_poly.entity_id
_entity_poly.type
_entity_poly.pdbx_seq_one_letter_code
_entity_poly.pdbx_strand_id
1 'polypeptide(L)'
;YLPDLLAGYYIKENAGREWELLLTFNYAEAFQRNMFDKIWIDMYKNISYVNNIIQNVENHKDFKYYRFYKGEALGLRAFMHFDLCNCFAPAYREDTRDKPAIPYYETYEPLVYPFRTLEAIYRKVLDDLKEAEVLLQDEPDYLTMDRKGIPGIEVFMTERQYHMNLYAVQGLLARVYQMKNDLDSAMIYAEKVIRSEKFEFADKTNMAYEYASCISAKETIWGIYPKSGYVDELQKCFDYPDDNVNSALLPLNGFWLYPEFNLPEGMGPVDYGFVNLYTVPTSEGRQDYRYNAWFRQREGAVAKHRRFFKIYKNTGDVPTRRGLSMIRIPEMYLIMAEGLLKNGQMTEAREYFDAYTRARGFYFKEGEVTFDMNLINKEYRKEFYGEGREWFNRKRQELPIYPAYYSVLPYPATDEIYVWPVPEGEFEYREGGKEGVYPPVEDEEQNN
;
A
#
# COMPACT_ATOMS: atom_id res chain seq x y z
N TYR A 1 9.14 0.29 -0.54
CA TYR A 1 9.65 -0.65 -1.55
C TYR A 1 9.69 -2.10 -1.04
N LEU A 2 9.85 -2.34 0.28
CA LEU A 2 9.97 -3.69 0.82
C LEU A 2 8.74 -4.58 0.52
N PRO A 3 7.50 -4.13 0.74
CA PRO A 3 6.32 -4.93 0.35
C PRO A 3 6.26 -5.24 -1.15
N ASP A 4 6.67 -4.31 -2.01
CA ASP A 4 6.69 -4.54 -3.47
C ASP A 4 7.77 -5.54 -3.87
N LEU A 5 8.94 -5.46 -3.22
CA LEU A 5 10.03 -6.39 -3.43
C LEU A 5 9.61 -7.82 -3.04
N LEU A 6 8.99 -7.97 -1.87
CA LEU A 6 8.47 -9.26 -1.39
C LEU A 6 7.29 -9.77 -2.23
N ALA A 7 6.49 -8.87 -2.82
CA ALA A 7 5.43 -9.24 -3.77
C ALA A 7 5.94 -9.63 -5.17
N GLY A 8 7.26 -9.64 -5.39
CA GLY A 8 7.87 -10.07 -6.64
C GLY A 8 7.76 -9.09 -7.80
N TYR A 9 7.69 -7.77 -7.52
CA TYR A 9 7.74 -6.76 -8.58
C TYR A 9 9.15 -6.50 -9.10
N TYR A 10 10.15 -6.69 -8.25
CA TYR A 10 11.54 -6.36 -8.52
C TYR A 10 12.44 -7.56 -8.29
N ILE A 11 13.58 -7.56 -8.96
CA ILE A 11 14.66 -8.50 -8.70
C ILE A 11 15.84 -7.73 -8.15
N LYS A 12 16.63 -8.42 -7.36
CA LYS A 12 17.93 -7.97 -6.95
C LYS A 12 18.98 -8.98 -7.42
N GLU A 13 19.53 -8.78 -8.61
CA GLU A 13 20.66 -9.60 -9.09
C GLU A 13 21.90 -9.35 -8.24
N ASN A 14 22.74 -10.37 -8.07
CA ASN A 14 23.97 -10.33 -7.28
C ASN A 14 23.77 -9.81 -5.84
N ALA A 15 22.65 -10.15 -5.27
CA ALA A 15 22.16 -9.58 -4.02
C ALA A 15 22.95 -10.02 -2.78
N GLY A 16 23.85 -10.97 -2.88
CA GLY A 16 24.42 -11.60 -1.69
C GLY A 16 23.38 -12.39 -0.88
N ARG A 17 23.90 -13.24 0.02
CA ARG A 17 23.09 -14.17 0.81
C ARG A 17 21.97 -13.51 1.62
N GLU A 18 22.22 -12.33 2.16
CA GLU A 18 21.24 -11.61 3.01
C GLU A 18 19.96 -11.28 2.27
N TRP A 19 20.08 -10.79 1.02
CA TRP A 19 18.92 -10.48 0.18
C TRP A 19 18.25 -11.73 -0.40
N GLU A 20 19.05 -12.76 -0.72
CA GLU A 20 18.53 -14.06 -1.14
C GLU A 20 17.63 -14.65 -0.05
N LEU A 21 18.08 -14.65 1.20
CA LEU A 21 17.29 -15.10 2.33
C LEU A 21 16.00 -14.29 2.51
N LEU A 22 16.06 -12.95 2.38
CA LEU A 22 14.88 -12.11 2.44
C LEU A 22 13.89 -12.44 1.33
N LEU A 23 14.36 -12.61 0.09
CA LEU A 23 13.54 -12.88 -1.08
C LEU A 23 13.02 -14.33 -1.14
N THR A 24 13.56 -15.20 -0.33
CA THR A 24 13.07 -16.57 -0.08
C THR A 24 12.30 -16.69 1.23
N PHE A 25 11.92 -15.54 1.83
CA PHE A 25 11.11 -15.44 3.04
C PHE A 25 11.74 -16.08 4.29
N ASN A 26 13.05 -16.19 4.33
CA ASN A 26 13.76 -16.57 5.53
C ASN A 26 14.07 -15.31 6.37
N TYR A 27 13.30 -15.08 7.42
CA TYR A 27 13.36 -13.88 8.26
C TYR A 27 14.18 -14.03 9.53
N ALA A 28 14.90 -15.16 9.71
CA ALA A 28 15.56 -15.50 10.96
C ALA A 28 16.85 -14.72 11.22
N GLU A 29 17.55 -14.30 10.17
CA GLU A 29 18.88 -13.71 10.25
C GLU A 29 18.83 -12.23 10.67
N ALA A 30 19.92 -11.74 11.25
CA ALA A 30 20.01 -10.39 11.81
C ALA A 30 19.72 -9.26 10.80
N PHE A 31 20.10 -9.44 9.54
CA PHE A 31 19.86 -8.44 8.50
C PHE A 31 18.35 -8.21 8.28
N GLN A 32 17.57 -9.28 8.12
CA GLN A 32 16.14 -9.21 7.90
C GLN A 32 15.43 -8.69 9.16
N ARG A 33 15.81 -9.21 10.34
CA ARG A 33 15.27 -8.77 11.61
C ARG A 33 15.46 -7.27 11.83
N ASN A 34 16.66 -6.75 11.61
CA ASN A 34 16.93 -5.32 11.75
C ASN A 34 16.04 -4.45 10.85
N MET A 35 15.66 -4.93 9.65
CA MET A 35 14.74 -4.20 8.78
C MET A 35 13.33 -4.14 9.38
N PHE A 36 12.83 -5.25 9.90
CA PHE A 36 11.49 -5.32 10.49
C PHE A 36 11.43 -4.60 11.83
N ASP A 37 12.46 -4.78 12.68
CA ASP A 37 12.57 -4.10 13.98
C ASP A 37 12.54 -2.57 13.79
N LYS A 38 13.25 -2.07 12.79
CA LYS A 38 13.24 -0.64 12.48
C LYS A 38 11.86 -0.13 12.09
N ILE A 39 11.09 -0.88 11.30
CA ILE A 39 9.72 -0.52 10.92
C ILE A 39 8.84 -0.48 12.18
N TRP A 40 8.92 -1.49 13.02
CA TRP A 40 8.17 -1.57 14.28
C TRP A 40 8.48 -0.38 15.19
N ILE A 41 9.75 -0.16 15.49
CA ILE A 41 10.21 0.90 16.41
C ILE A 41 9.84 2.29 15.87
N ASP A 42 10.10 2.57 14.60
CA ASP A 42 9.82 3.89 14.01
C ASP A 42 8.32 4.17 13.96
N MET A 43 7.48 3.16 13.68
CA MET A 43 6.01 3.32 13.68
C MET A 43 5.47 3.58 15.09
N TYR A 44 5.85 2.82 16.09
CA TYR A 44 5.42 3.07 17.48
C TYR A 44 5.94 4.40 18.04
N LYS A 45 7.13 4.83 17.64
CA LYS A 45 7.64 6.15 17.94
C LYS A 45 6.73 7.25 17.34
N ASN A 46 6.27 7.11 16.11
CA ASN A 46 5.36 8.06 15.50
C ASN A 46 3.97 8.00 16.16
N ILE A 47 3.47 6.82 16.54
CA ILE A 47 2.24 6.65 17.30
C ILE A 47 2.33 7.40 18.63
N SER A 48 3.48 7.35 19.33
CA SER A 48 3.64 8.10 20.58
C SER A 48 3.53 9.62 20.37
N TYR A 49 4.08 10.15 19.28
CA TYR A 49 3.93 11.58 18.95
C TYR A 49 2.48 11.95 18.66
N VAL A 50 1.75 11.11 17.94
CA VAL A 50 0.32 11.33 17.66
C VAL A 50 -0.51 11.27 18.95
N ASN A 51 -0.22 10.32 19.85
CA ASN A 51 -0.88 10.25 21.16
C ASN A 51 -0.60 11.51 22.01
N ASN A 52 0.62 12.05 21.95
CA ASN A 52 0.94 13.32 22.58
C ASN A 52 0.07 14.48 22.02
N ILE A 53 -0.14 14.53 20.70
CA ILE A 53 -1.04 15.52 20.08
C ILE A 53 -2.47 15.34 20.62
N ILE A 54 -3.01 14.12 20.58
CA ILE A 54 -4.37 13.83 21.08
C ILE A 54 -4.53 14.28 22.53
N GLN A 55 -3.59 13.90 23.40
CA GLN A 55 -3.63 14.27 24.82
C GLN A 55 -3.58 15.78 25.04
N ASN A 56 -2.76 16.50 24.28
CA ASN A 56 -2.65 17.95 24.41
C ASN A 56 -3.91 18.67 23.90
N VAL A 57 -4.46 18.28 22.74
CA VAL A 57 -5.66 18.94 22.20
C VAL A 57 -6.89 18.67 23.06
N GLU A 58 -6.99 17.54 23.77
CA GLU A 58 -8.05 17.26 24.72
C GLU A 58 -8.10 18.26 25.88
N ASN A 59 -6.95 18.83 26.26
CA ASN A 59 -6.84 19.88 27.28
C ASN A 59 -7.20 21.28 26.76
N HIS A 60 -7.41 21.43 25.43
CA HIS A 60 -7.64 22.70 24.74
C HIS A 60 -8.86 22.64 23.81
N LYS A 61 -10.00 22.17 24.31
CA LYS A 61 -11.24 21.99 23.52
C LYS A 61 -11.83 23.28 22.98
N ASP A 62 -11.48 24.42 23.58
CA ASP A 62 -11.82 25.76 23.11
C ASP A 62 -10.97 26.26 21.94
N PHE A 63 -9.92 25.56 21.60
CA PHE A 63 -9.08 25.91 20.47
C PHE A 63 -9.86 25.80 19.13
N LYS A 64 -9.77 26.84 18.31
CA LYS A 64 -10.51 26.96 17.04
C LYS A 64 -10.44 25.72 16.15
N TYR A 65 -9.29 25.06 16.10
CA TYR A 65 -9.04 23.91 15.23
C TYR A 65 -8.99 22.57 16.01
N TYR A 66 -9.47 22.54 17.26
CA TYR A 66 -9.47 21.33 18.09
C TYR A 66 -9.95 20.10 17.33
N ARG A 67 -11.13 20.20 16.65
CA ARG A 67 -11.73 19.08 15.93
C ARG A 67 -10.82 18.54 14.82
N PHE A 68 -10.19 19.44 14.05
CA PHE A 68 -9.33 19.05 12.94
C PHE A 68 -8.02 18.43 13.43
N TYR A 69 -7.36 19.01 14.43
CA TYR A 69 -6.16 18.41 15.01
C TYR A 69 -6.43 17.04 15.62
N LYS A 70 -7.54 16.88 16.35
CA LYS A 70 -7.92 15.61 16.95
C LYS A 70 -8.29 14.59 15.88
N GLY A 71 -9.12 14.98 14.91
CA GLY A 71 -9.56 14.10 13.82
C GLY A 71 -8.39 13.58 12.98
N GLU A 72 -7.46 14.46 12.58
CA GLU A 72 -6.24 14.05 11.87
C GLU A 72 -5.36 13.12 12.71
N ALA A 73 -5.18 13.43 13.98
CA ALA A 73 -4.36 12.62 14.87
C ALA A 73 -4.95 11.21 15.08
N LEU A 74 -6.27 11.10 15.27
CA LEU A 74 -6.96 9.81 15.37
C LEU A 74 -6.83 9.00 14.06
N GLY A 75 -7.05 9.65 12.91
CA GLY A 75 -6.87 9.02 11.61
C GLY A 75 -5.44 8.51 11.37
N LEU A 76 -4.42 9.29 11.77
CA LEU A 76 -3.02 8.88 11.70
C LEU A 76 -2.68 7.75 12.66
N ARG A 77 -3.22 7.78 13.90
CA ARG A 77 -3.04 6.69 14.86
C ARG A 77 -3.62 5.39 14.34
N ALA A 78 -4.83 5.45 13.81
CA ALA A 78 -5.50 4.31 13.19
C ALA A 78 -4.70 3.77 12.00
N PHE A 79 -4.24 4.64 11.10
CA PHE A 79 -3.43 4.25 9.94
C PHE A 79 -2.16 3.51 10.36
N MET A 80 -1.40 4.04 11.31
CA MET A 80 -0.13 3.43 11.72
C MET A 80 -0.32 2.08 12.42
N HIS A 81 -1.33 1.94 13.31
CA HIS A 81 -1.64 0.65 13.92
C HIS A 81 -2.16 -0.35 12.89
N PHE A 82 -2.97 0.10 11.93
CA PHE A 82 -3.46 -0.75 10.84
C PHE A 82 -2.31 -1.27 9.96
N ASP A 83 -1.36 -0.41 9.59
CA ASP A 83 -0.20 -0.83 8.81
C ASP A 83 0.70 -1.80 9.59
N LEU A 84 0.95 -1.53 10.89
CA LEU A 84 1.65 -2.48 11.77
C LEU A 84 0.92 -3.83 11.82
N CYS A 85 -0.40 -3.82 11.99
CA CYS A 85 -1.20 -5.03 12.02
C CYS A 85 -1.08 -5.81 10.69
N ASN A 86 -1.13 -5.11 9.56
CA ASN A 86 -0.95 -5.74 8.25
C ASN A 86 0.43 -6.36 8.06
N CYS A 87 1.47 -5.79 8.67
CA CYS A 87 2.85 -6.31 8.58
C CYS A 87 3.10 -7.48 9.55
N PHE A 88 2.67 -7.35 10.80
CA PHE A 88 3.12 -8.19 11.92
C PHE A 88 2.04 -9.14 12.48
N ALA A 89 0.84 -9.15 11.92
CA ALA A 89 -0.22 -10.08 12.30
C ALA A 89 -0.72 -10.86 11.08
N PRO A 90 -1.40 -11.99 11.25
CA PRO A 90 -1.98 -12.75 10.14
C PRO A 90 -3.07 -11.95 9.40
N ALA A 91 -3.46 -12.41 8.20
CA ALA A 91 -4.64 -11.87 7.52
C ALA A 91 -5.90 -12.09 8.38
N TYR A 92 -6.87 -11.17 8.28
CA TYR A 92 -8.12 -11.31 9.01
C TYR A 92 -8.99 -12.43 8.42
N ARG A 93 -9.20 -13.47 9.20
CA ARG A 93 -10.03 -14.65 8.88
C ARG A 93 -10.73 -15.13 10.16
N GLU A 94 -11.67 -16.06 10.02
CA GLU A 94 -12.40 -16.65 11.15
C GLU A 94 -11.46 -17.37 12.12
N ASP A 95 -10.45 -18.09 11.59
CA ASP A 95 -9.46 -18.84 12.38
C ASP A 95 -8.35 -17.97 12.98
N THR A 96 -8.20 -16.73 12.53
CA THR A 96 -7.13 -15.80 12.99
C THR A 96 -7.64 -14.65 13.83
N ARG A 97 -8.93 -14.31 13.76
CA ARG A 97 -9.51 -13.12 14.42
C ARG A 97 -9.22 -13.01 15.92
N ASP A 98 -9.13 -14.17 16.60
CA ASP A 98 -8.88 -14.23 18.03
C ASP A 98 -7.39 -14.45 18.39
N LYS A 99 -6.51 -14.58 17.38
CA LYS A 99 -5.07 -14.68 17.59
C LYS A 99 -4.46 -13.34 18.04
N PRO A 100 -3.40 -13.37 18.85
CA PRO A 100 -2.63 -12.16 19.18
C PRO A 100 -2.11 -11.47 17.92
N ALA A 101 -2.22 -10.15 17.87
CA ALA A 101 -1.78 -9.34 16.75
C ALA A 101 -0.65 -8.37 17.15
N ILE A 102 -1.01 -7.20 17.68
CA ILE A 102 -0.07 -6.16 18.08
C ILE A 102 -0.59 -5.43 19.33
N PRO A 103 0.23 -4.67 20.07
CA PRO A 103 -0.25 -3.71 21.05
C PRO A 103 -0.94 -2.50 20.39
N TYR A 104 -2.00 -1.97 20.99
CA TYR A 104 -2.65 -0.74 20.56
C TYR A 104 -2.41 0.35 21.60
N TYR A 105 -1.54 1.32 21.29
CA TYR A 105 -1.15 2.40 22.20
C TYR A 105 -2.08 3.60 22.05
N GLU A 106 -2.76 3.97 23.13
CA GLU A 106 -3.77 5.04 23.15
C GLU A 106 -3.32 6.29 23.94
N THR A 107 -2.26 6.19 24.73
CA THR A 107 -1.75 7.30 25.56
C THR A 107 -0.28 7.63 25.29
N TYR A 108 0.13 8.83 25.66
CA TYR A 108 1.52 9.26 25.64
C TYR A 108 2.17 9.01 27.02
N GLU A 109 2.29 7.74 27.37
CA GLU A 109 2.88 7.30 28.64
C GLU A 109 3.81 6.11 28.38
N PRO A 110 4.89 5.96 29.17
CA PRO A 110 5.83 4.84 29.03
C PRO A 110 5.24 3.54 29.65
N LEU A 111 4.11 3.10 29.14
CA LEU A 111 3.42 1.88 29.56
C LEU A 111 3.64 0.75 28.57
N VAL A 112 3.71 -0.47 29.09
CA VAL A 112 3.71 -1.68 28.25
C VAL A 112 2.27 -2.11 27.99
N TYR A 113 1.79 -1.88 26.79
CA TYR A 113 0.45 -2.30 26.38
C TYR A 113 0.42 -3.77 26.01
N PRO A 114 -0.63 -4.54 26.41
CA PRO A 114 -0.74 -5.94 26.03
C PRO A 114 -0.97 -6.09 24.52
N PHE A 115 -0.53 -7.22 23.97
CA PHE A 115 -0.97 -7.64 22.65
C PHE A 115 -2.49 -7.82 22.67
N ARG A 116 -3.16 -7.31 21.66
CA ARG A 116 -4.59 -7.45 21.45
C ARG A 116 -4.86 -8.51 20.40
N THR A 117 -6.04 -9.11 20.45
CA THR A 117 -6.49 -9.98 19.37
C THR A 117 -6.65 -9.19 18.08
N LEU A 118 -6.55 -9.86 16.94
CA LEU A 118 -6.70 -9.23 15.63
C LEU A 118 -8.06 -8.50 15.51
N GLU A 119 -9.18 -9.13 15.97
CA GLU A 119 -10.49 -8.48 16.02
C GLU A 119 -10.47 -7.20 16.88
N ALA A 120 -9.80 -7.23 18.03
CA ALA A 120 -9.73 -6.06 18.91
C ALA A 120 -8.93 -4.91 18.26
N ILE A 121 -7.87 -5.22 17.49
CA ILE A 121 -7.12 -4.21 16.74
C ILE A 121 -8.01 -3.57 15.67
N TYR A 122 -8.69 -4.38 14.84
CA TYR A 122 -9.58 -3.85 13.80
C TYR A 122 -10.69 -2.98 14.41
N ARG A 123 -11.28 -3.40 15.53
CA ARG A 123 -12.28 -2.59 16.23
C ARG A 123 -11.70 -1.24 16.68
N LYS A 124 -10.52 -1.20 17.31
CA LYS A 124 -9.87 0.03 17.74
C LYS A 124 -9.53 0.96 16.59
N VAL A 125 -9.01 0.41 15.50
CA VAL A 125 -8.74 1.16 14.25
C VAL A 125 -10.02 1.78 13.70
N LEU A 126 -11.11 1.01 13.62
CA LEU A 126 -12.40 1.49 13.14
C LEU A 126 -13.04 2.52 14.07
N ASP A 127 -12.90 2.37 15.38
CA ASP A 127 -13.39 3.34 16.36
C ASP A 127 -12.68 4.70 16.19
N ASP A 128 -11.36 4.70 16.10
CA ASP A 128 -10.57 5.92 15.84
C ASP A 128 -10.95 6.59 14.50
N LEU A 129 -11.13 5.81 13.45
CA LEU A 129 -11.49 6.34 12.13
C LEU A 129 -12.90 6.90 12.10
N LYS A 130 -13.87 6.28 12.77
CA LYS A 130 -15.24 6.78 12.84
C LYS A 130 -15.32 8.08 13.66
N GLU A 131 -14.56 8.16 14.76
CA GLU A 131 -14.45 9.41 15.51
C GLU A 131 -13.79 10.51 14.66
N ALA A 132 -12.72 10.17 13.94
CA ALA A 132 -12.06 11.09 13.02
C ALA A 132 -13.02 11.58 11.90
N GLU A 133 -13.83 10.70 11.29
CA GLU A 133 -14.83 11.09 10.29
C GLU A 133 -15.81 12.14 10.85
N VAL A 134 -16.33 11.93 12.06
CA VAL A 134 -17.24 12.89 12.72
C VAL A 134 -16.56 14.22 12.99
N LEU A 135 -15.30 14.20 13.42
CA LEU A 135 -14.55 15.42 13.75
C LEU A 135 -14.21 16.24 12.50
N LEU A 136 -13.99 15.59 11.37
CA LEU A 136 -13.55 16.21 10.11
C LEU A 136 -14.71 16.57 9.15
N GLN A 137 -15.97 16.23 9.49
CA GLN A 137 -17.12 16.40 8.55
C GLN A 137 -17.32 17.85 8.08
N ASP A 138 -16.92 18.84 8.88
CA ASP A 138 -17.06 20.27 8.55
C ASP A 138 -15.75 20.88 8.02
N GLU A 139 -14.83 20.03 7.57
CA GLU A 139 -13.55 20.48 7.05
C GLU A 139 -13.73 21.33 5.78
N PRO A 140 -13.10 22.53 5.73
CA PRO A 140 -13.13 23.35 4.53
C PRO A 140 -12.48 22.64 3.33
N ASP A 141 -13.04 22.86 2.16
CA ASP A 141 -12.61 22.25 0.91
C ASP A 141 -11.34 22.91 0.33
N TYR A 142 -10.23 22.77 1.03
CA TYR A 142 -8.91 23.23 0.58
C TYR A 142 -8.04 22.04 0.07
N LEU A 143 -8.68 21.14 -0.69
CA LEU A 143 -8.02 19.98 -1.27
C LEU A 143 -7.07 20.40 -2.39
N THR A 144 -5.81 20.52 -2.06
CA THR A 144 -4.73 20.83 -3.02
C THR A 144 -3.41 20.22 -2.55
N MET A 145 -2.56 19.91 -3.50
CA MET A 145 -1.15 19.56 -3.30
C MET A 145 -0.20 20.70 -3.65
N ASP A 146 -0.74 21.86 -4.01
CA ASP A 146 0.06 23.05 -4.28
C ASP A 146 0.47 23.72 -2.96
N ARG A 147 1.76 23.69 -2.67
CA ARG A 147 2.37 24.22 -1.45
C ARG A 147 2.56 25.74 -1.43
N LYS A 148 1.78 26.47 -2.18
CA LYS A 148 1.84 27.95 -2.19
C LYS A 148 1.04 28.60 -1.06
N GLY A 149 0.26 27.80 -0.33
CA GLY A 149 -0.68 28.31 0.65
C GLY A 149 -1.85 29.06 0.00
N ILE A 150 -2.80 29.48 0.81
CA ILE A 150 -3.96 30.28 0.40
C ILE A 150 -3.92 31.59 1.18
N PRO A 151 -3.90 32.76 0.53
CA PRO A 151 -3.86 34.04 1.23
C PRO A 151 -5.02 34.18 2.24
N GLY A 152 -4.69 34.52 3.47
CA GLY A 152 -5.68 34.69 4.56
C GLY A 152 -6.14 33.38 5.22
N ILE A 153 -5.66 32.24 4.77
CA ILE A 153 -5.91 30.94 5.40
C ILE A 153 -4.65 30.48 6.13
N GLU A 154 -4.83 29.94 7.34
CA GLU A 154 -3.71 29.39 8.10
C GLU A 154 -3.10 28.17 7.39
N VAL A 155 -1.77 28.06 7.41
CA VAL A 155 -1.01 27.02 6.69
C VAL A 155 -1.51 25.62 7.02
N PHE A 156 -1.86 25.34 8.28
CA PHE A 156 -2.43 24.06 8.69
C PHE A 156 -3.71 23.69 7.92
N MET A 157 -4.52 24.66 7.54
CA MET A 157 -5.79 24.45 6.83
C MET A 157 -5.62 24.44 5.31
N THR A 158 -4.41 24.60 4.80
CA THR A 158 -4.12 24.51 3.37
C THR A 158 -3.49 23.16 3.01
N GLU A 159 -3.33 22.87 1.73
CA GLU A 159 -2.65 21.65 1.26
C GLU A 159 -3.29 20.34 1.80
N ARG A 160 -4.61 20.32 1.93
CA ARG A 160 -5.35 19.26 2.64
C ARG A 160 -5.17 17.85 2.07
N GLN A 161 -4.68 17.69 0.84
CA GLN A 161 -4.30 16.38 0.31
C GLN A 161 -3.02 15.80 0.94
N TYR A 162 -2.21 16.62 1.65
CA TYR A 162 -1.09 16.14 2.45
C TYR A 162 -1.45 15.89 3.93
N HIS A 163 -2.69 16.14 4.30
CA HIS A 163 -3.23 15.91 5.63
C HIS A 163 -4.17 14.71 5.66
N MET A 164 -4.37 14.13 6.83
CA MET A 164 -5.40 13.11 7.03
C MET A 164 -6.78 13.80 7.01
N ASN A 165 -7.20 14.20 5.80
CA ASN A 165 -8.47 14.90 5.55
C ASN A 165 -9.67 13.95 5.65
N LEU A 166 -10.91 14.49 5.59
CA LEU A 166 -12.14 13.70 5.67
C LEU A 166 -12.17 12.53 4.68
N TYR A 167 -11.81 12.79 3.43
CA TYR A 167 -11.84 11.75 2.38
C TYR A 167 -10.72 10.73 2.55
N ALA A 168 -9.59 11.12 3.14
CA ALA A 168 -8.51 10.21 3.54
C ALA A 168 -9.00 9.23 4.59
N VAL A 169 -9.74 9.70 5.60
CA VAL A 169 -10.36 8.86 6.63
C VAL A 169 -11.40 7.92 6.00
N GLN A 170 -12.25 8.41 5.10
CA GLN A 170 -13.25 7.57 4.42
C GLN A 170 -12.59 6.53 3.50
N GLY A 171 -11.58 6.92 2.73
CA GLY A 171 -10.81 5.97 1.91
C GLY A 171 -10.06 4.92 2.74
N LEU A 172 -9.56 5.32 3.92
CA LEU A 172 -8.94 4.39 4.85
C LEU A 172 -9.97 3.44 5.49
N LEU A 173 -11.17 3.92 5.84
CA LEU A 173 -12.28 3.08 6.28
C LEU A 173 -12.65 2.03 5.23
N ALA A 174 -12.75 2.43 3.95
CA ALA A 174 -13.00 1.49 2.86
C ALA A 174 -11.93 0.40 2.79
N ARG A 175 -10.64 0.78 2.90
CA ARG A 175 -9.51 -0.15 2.91
C ARG A 175 -9.51 -1.08 4.13
N VAL A 176 -9.76 -0.55 5.33
CA VAL A 176 -9.80 -1.35 6.57
C VAL A 176 -10.90 -2.39 6.52
N TYR A 177 -12.10 -2.00 6.08
CA TYR A 177 -13.22 -2.92 5.89
C TYR A 177 -12.95 -3.96 4.81
N GLN A 178 -12.32 -3.58 3.68
CA GLN A 178 -11.88 -4.53 2.66
C GLN A 178 -10.90 -5.56 3.24
N MET A 179 -9.91 -5.11 4.02
CA MET A 179 -8.93 -6.00 4.65
C MET A 179 -9.56 -6.90 5.72
N LYS A 180 -10.68 -6.46 6.33
CA LYS A 180 -11.51 -7.25 7.26
C LYS A 180 -12.44 -8.23 6.54
N ASN A 181 -12.50 -8.22 5.21
CA ASN A 181 -13.49 -8.93 4.39
C ASN A 181 -14.95 -8.50 4.61
N ASP A 182 -15.18 -7.34 5.24
CA ASP A 182 -16.49 -6.69 5.31
C ASP A 182 -16.69 -5.80 4.06
N LEU A 183 -16.99 -6.45 2.95
CA LEU A 183 -17.06 -5.76 1.66
C LEU A 183 -18.25 -4.81 1.54
N ASP A 184 -19.34 -5.06 2.24
CA ASP A 184 -20.50 -4.17 2.23
C ASP A 184 -20.14 -2.83 2.86
N SER A 185 -19.52 -2.85 4.03
CA SER A 185 -19.01 -1.62 4.67
C SER A 185 -17.91 -0.95 3.84
N ALA A 186 -17.02 -1.74 3.22
CA ALA A 186 -15.96 -1.22 2.34
C ALA A 186 -16.55 -0.44 1.15
N MET A 187 -17.58 -0.99 0.51
CA MET A 187 -18.29 -0.33 -0.62
C MET A 187 -18.99 0.96 -0.18
N ILE A 188 -19.63 0.99 0.99
CA ILE A 188 -20.27 2.21 1.51
C ILE A 188 -19.26 3.36 1.60
N TYR A 189 -18.09 3.12 2.16
CA TYR A 189 -17.07 4.15 2.32
C TYR A 189 -16.36 4.49 0.99
N ALA A 190 -16.10 3.52 0.15
CA ALA A 190 -15.55 3.76 -1.19
C ALA A 190 -16.51 4.64 -2.02
N GLU A 191 -17.81 4.34 -1.97
CA GLU A 191 -18.83 5.10 -2.67
C GLU A 191 -18.96 6.54 -2.16
N LYS A 192 -18.85 6.78 -0.83
CA LYS A 192 -18.80 8.15 -0.29
C LYS A 192 -17.71 8.99 -0.94
N VAL A 193 -16.51 8.43 -1.09
CA VAL A 193 -15.38 9.12 -1.71
C VAL A 193 -15.63 9.34 -3.21
N ILE A 194 -16.10 8.34 -3.93
CA ILE A 194 -16.42 8.45 -5.37
C ILE A 194 -17.50 9.52 -5.60
N ARG A 195 -18.58 9.48 -4.83
CA ARG A 195 -19.71 10.43 -4.98
C ARG A 195 -19.39 11.85 -4.50
N SER A 196 -18.28 12.05 -3.82
CA SER A 196 -17.82 13.40 -3.48
C SER A 196 -17.44 14.21 -4.72
N GLU A 197 -17.09 13.54 -5.81
CA GLU A 197 -16.62 14.14 -7.08
C GLU A 197 -15.40 15.07 -6.89
N LYS A 198 -14.66 14.90 -5.78
CA LYS A 198 -13.46 15.69 -5.47
C LYS A 198 -12.20 15.16 -6.14
N PHE A 199 -12.23 13.92 -6.56
CA PHE A 199 -11.08 13.22 -7.13
C PHE A 199 -11.45 12.63 -8.48
N GLU A 200 -10.58 12.84 -9.47
CA GLU A 200 -10.78 12.41 -10.84
C GLU A 200 -9.65 11.47 -11.26
N PHE A 201 -9.91 10.62 -12.22
CA PHE A 201 -8.83 9.87 -12.87
C PHE A 201 -7.91 10.82 -13.66
N ALA A 202 -6.61 10.58 -13.61
CA ALA A 202 -5.67 11.23 -14.48
C ALA A 202 -5.95 10.82 -15.94
N ASP A 203 -6.03 11.79 -16.85
CA ASP A 203 -6.16 11.53 -18.27
C ASP A 203 -4.82 11.10 -18.89
N LYS A 204 -4.83 10.65 -20.13
CA LYS A 204 -3.63 10.20 -20.86
C LYS A 204 -2.53 11.26 -20.88
N THR A 205 -2.88 12.52 -21.11
CA THR A 205 -1.94 13.63 -21.20
C THR A 205 -1.32 13.91 -19.84
N ASN A 206 -2.16 14.01 -18.81
CA ASN A 206 -1.74 14.19 -17.43
C ASN A 206 -0.93 13.01 -16.92
N MET A 207 -1.29 11.78 -17.29
CA MET A 207 -0.52 10.60 -16.94
C MET A 207 0.92 10.66 -17.42
N ALA A 208 1.16 11.17 -18.64
CA ALA A 208 2.51 11.36 -19.16
C ALA A 208 3.29 12.46 -18.44
N TYR A 209 2.61 13.49 -17.94
CA TYR A 209 3.22 14.65 -17.28
C TYR A 209 3.12 14.57 -15.75
N GLU A 210 2.02 14.13 -15.19
CA GLU A 210 1.80 14.08 -13.73
C GLU A 210 2.58 12.95 -13.07
N TYR A 211 2.77 11.83 -13.77
CA TYR A 211 3.65 10.76 -13.25
C TYR A 211 5.16 11.07 -13.37
N ALA A 212 5.52 12.11 -14.08
CA ALA A 212 6.84 12.72 -13.91
C ALA A 212 6.98 13.41 -12.53
N SER A 213 5.96 13.35 -11.68
CA SER A 213 5.88 14.00 -10.39
C SER A 213 5.53 13.05 -9.23
N CYS A 214 5.78 11.77 -9.32
CA CYS A 214 5.55 10.79 -8.25
C CYS A 214 4.10 10.68 -7.74
N ILE A 215 3.23 11.66 -8.05
CA ILE A 215 1.90 11.79 -7.49
C ILE A 215 0.97 12.51 -8.49
N SER A 216 -0.18 11.96 -8.74
CA SER A 216 -1.25 12.66 -9.45
C SER A 216 -2.12 13.40 -8.43
N ALA A 217 -2.11 14.74 -8.47
CA ALA A 217 -2.94 15.55 -7.59
C ALA A 217 -4.45 15.28 -7.81
N LYS A 218 -4.85 14.93 -9.03
CA LYS A 218 -6.25 14.60 -9.34
C LYS A 218 -6.71 13.30 -8.68
N GLU A 219 -5.83 12.29 -8.63
CA GLU A 219 -6.16 10.97 -8.09
C GLU A 219 -5.89 10.83 -6.60
N THR A 220 -4.99 11.65 -6.05
CA THR A 220 -4.54 11.50 -4.67
C THR A 220 -5.58 12.03 -3.70
N ILE A 221 -6.11 11.13 -2.90
CA ILE A 221 -7.02 11.45 -1.79
C ILE A 221 -6.19 11.90 -0.59
N TRP A 222 -5.11 11.16 -0.32
CA TRP A 222 -4.14 11.45 0.71
C TRP A 222 -2.73 11.09 0.26
N GLY A 223 -1.80 11.97 0.52
CA GLY A 223 -0.38 11.77 0.28
C GLY A 223 0.46 12.29 1.42
N ILE A 224 1.72 11.93 1.42
CA ILE A 224 2.72 12.48 2.33
C ILE A 224 3.77 13.27 1.54
N TYR A 225 4.27 14.33 2.15
CA TYR A 225 5.36 15.11 1.61
C TYR A 225 6.67 14.74 2.34
N PRO A 226 7.49 13.86 1.77
CA PRO A 226 8.71 13.42 2.44
C PRO A 226 9.74 14.55 2.51
N LYS A 227 10.58 14.51 3.52
CA LYS A 227 11.74 15.41 3.62
C LYS A 227 12.63 15.28 2.37
N SER A 228 13.35 16.33 2.05
CA SER A 228 14.32 16.33 0.94
C SER A 228 15.29 15.15 1.08
N GLY A 229 15.54 14.45 -0.02
CA GLY A 229 16.44 13.30 -0.07
C GLY A 229 15.75 11.93 -0.08
N TYR A 230 14.58 11.76 0.54
CA TYR A 230 13.91 10.44 0.57
C TYR A 230 13.51 9.95 -0.84
N VAL A 231 12.90 10.81 -1.64
CA VAL A 231 12.54 10.48 -3.03
C VAL A 231 13.80 10.27 -3.87
N ASP A 232 14.87 11.02 -3.59
CA ASP A 232 16.16 10.85 -4.27
C ASP A 232 16.79 9.49 -3.94
N GLU A 233 16.69 9.01 -2.70
CA GLU A 233 17.15 7.67 -2.31
C GLU A 233 16.32 6.55 -2.94
N LEU A 234 14.99 6.69 -2.96
CA LEU A 234 14.13 5.75 -3.68
C LEU A 234 14.46 5.70 -5.16
N GLN A 235 14.70 6.87 -5.78
CA GLN A 235 15.05 6.97 -7.17
C GLN A 235 16.36 6.24 -7.49
N LYS A 236 17.38 6.36 -6.63
CA LYS A 236 18.65 5.64 -6.80
C LYS A 236 18.47 4.12 -6.86
N CYS A 237 17.42 3.59 -6.24
CA CYS A 237 17.12 2.16 -6.34
C CYS A 237 16.71 1.73 -7.75
N PHE A 238 16.25 2.65 -8.59
CA PHE A 238 15.79 2.41 -9.96
C PHE A 238 16.64 3.13 -11.02
N ASP A 239 17.67 3.87 -10.63
CA ASP A 239 18.62 4.51 -11.54
C ASP A 239 19.75 3.54 -11.88
N TYR A 240 19.77 3.09 -13.13
CA TYR A 240 20.88 2.32 -13.65
C TYR A 240 21.96 3.27 -14.18
N PRO A 241 23.24 3.15 -13.72
CA PRO A 241 24.34 3.82 -14.40
C PRO A 241 24.54 3.15 -15.76
N ASP A 242 24.55 3.93 -16.78
CA ASP A 242 24.92 3.63 -18.17
C ASP A 242 24.40 2.40 -18.90
N ASP A 243 24.13 2.63 -20.19
CA ASP A 243 23.56 1.72 -21.19
C ASP A 243 24.45 0.52 -21.59
N ASN A 244 25.66 0.43 -21.05
CA ASN A 244 26.55 -0.71 -21.23
C ASN A 244 26.33 -1.72 -20.12
N VAL A 245 25.33 -2.54 -20.30
CA VAL A 245 25.02 -3.66 -19.42
C VAL A 245 26.02 -4.78 -19.61
N ASN A 246 27.22 -4.58 -19.15
CA ASN A 246 28.03 -5.66 -18.65
C ASN A 246 27.55 -5.90 -17.21
N SER A 247 26.96 -7.05 -16.97
CA SER A 247 26.38 -7.50 -15.71
C SER A 247 27.27 -7.33 -14.44
N ALA A 248 28.50 -6.93 -14.61
CA ALA A 248 29.48 -6.71 -13.57
C ALA A 248 29.39 -5.30 -12.91
N LEU A 249 28.64 -4.36 -13.48
CA LEU A 249 28.60 -2.96 -13.03
C LEU A 249 27.25 -2.51 -12.47
N LEU A 250 26.41 -3.46 -12.07
CA LEU A 250 25.14 -3.14 -11.43
C LEU A 250 25.38 -2.48 -10.08
N PRO A 251 24.64 -1.40 -9.76
CA PRO A 251 24.74 -0.83 -8.43
C PRO A 251 24.37 -1.88 -7.42
N LEU A 252 25.24 -2.11 -6.43
CA LEU A 252 25.04 -3.04 -5.32
C LEU A 252 23.70 -2.86 -4.59
N ASN A 253 23.00 -1.75 -4.83
CA ASN A 253 21.73 -1.37 -4.22
C ASN A 253 20.58 -1.17 -5.22
N GLY A 254 20.73 -1.49 -6.51
CA GLY A 254 19.66 -1.32 -7.51
C GLY A 254 18.66 -2.47 -7.53
N PHE A 255 17.43 -2.16 -7.91
CA PHE A 255 16.39 -3.13 -8.20
C PHE A 255 16.15 -3.21 -9.69
N TRP A 256 16.02 -4.44 -10.20
CA TRP A 256 15.71 -4.69 -11.59
C TRP A 256 14.22 -4.82 -11.81
N LEU A 257 13.75 -4.24 -12.92
CA LEU A 257 12.44 -4.52 -13.46
C LEU A 257 12.55 -5.71 -14.38
N TYR A 258 11.72 -6.72 -14.14
CA TYR A 258 11.65 -7.86 -15.04
C TYR A 258 10.82 -7.50 -16.27
N PRO A 259 11.39 -7.41 -17.50
CA PRO A 259 10.61 -7.06 -18.68
C PRO A 259 9.66 -8.17 -19.10
N GLU A 260 10.11 -9.41 -19.10
CA GLU A 260 9.33 -10.59 -19.50
C GLU A 260 9.68 -11.75 -18.56
N PHE A 261 8.67 -12.44 -18.08
CA PHE A 261 8.86 -13.63 -17.28
C PHE A 261 8.07 -14.79 -17.90
N ASN A 262 8.79 -15.72 -18.50
CA ASN A 262 8.22 -16.93 -19.07
C ASN A 262 8.40 -18.07 -18.07
N LEU A 263 7.36 -18.34 -17.29
CA LEU A 263 7.27 -19.61 -16.58
C LEU A 263 7.10 -20.75 -17.59
N PRO A 264 7.65 -21.95 -17.31
CA PRO A 264 7.32 -23.12 -18.09
C PRO A 264 5.80 -23.30 -18.21
N GLU A 265 5.36 -23.77 -19.36
CA GLU A 265 3.94 -23.95 -19.68
C GLU A 265 3.23 -24.74 -18.57
N GLY A 266 2.18 -24.19 -18.00
CA GLY A 266 1.42 -24.79 -16.89
C GLY A 266 1.86 -24.38 -15.47
N MET A 267 2.89 -23.54 -15.27
CA MET A 267 3.43 -23.17 -13.95
C MET A 267 3.00 -21.79 -13.44
N GLY A 268 1.83 -21.31 -13.77
CA GLY A 268 1.29 -20.09 -13.16
C GLY A 268 1.05 -18.92 -14.11
N PRO A 269 0.59 -17.79 -13.60
CA PRO A 269 0.21 -16.67 -14.44
C PRO A 269 1.43 -16.04 -15.12
N VAL A 270 1.35 -15.87 -16.44
CA VAL A 270 2.34 -15.23 -17.33
C VAL A 270 2.58 -13.74 -17.02
N ASP A 271 1.95 -13.21 -15.98
CA ASP A 271 1.78 -11.77 -15.73
C ASP A 271 2.82 -11.16 -14.78
N TYR A 272 3.97 -11.80 -14.60
CA TYR A 272 4.98 -11.32 -13.64
C TYR A 272 5.95 -10.28 -14.22
N GLY A 273 6.30 -10.37 -15.49
CA GLY A 273 7.09 -9.31 -16.12
C GLY A 273 6.24 -8.07 -16.39
N PHE A 274 6.80 -6.86 -16.23
CA PHE A 274 6.02 -5.63 -16.43
C PHE A 274 5.48 -5.49 -17.86
N VAL A 275 6.15 -6.05 -18.87
CA VAL A 275 5.66 -6.09 -20.26
C VAL A 275 4.39 -6.93 -20.34
N ASN A 276 4.45 -8.16 -19.82
CA ASN A 276 3.31 -9.09 -19.85
C ASN A 276 2.15 -8.58 -18.99
N LEU A 277 2.48 -8.02 -17.83
CA LEU A 277 1.49 -7.45 -16.90
C LEU A 277 0.65 -6.37 -17.59
N TYR A 278 1.27 -5.44 -18.33
CA TYR A 278 0.57 -4.31 -18.96
C TYR A 278 0.11 -4.59 -20.39
N THR A 279 0.36 -5.78 -20.94
CA THR A 279 -0.21 -6.17 -22.23
C THR A 279 -1.72 -6.35 -22.10
N VAL A 280 -2.46 -5.64 -22.93
CA VAL A 280 -3.92 -5.75 -22.99
C VAL A 280 -4.29 -6.75 -24.09
N PRO A 281 -4.89 -7.89 -23.75
CA PRO A 281 -5.26 -8.91 -24.73
C PRO A 281 -6.53 -8.50 -25.49
N THR A 282 -6.40 -7.53 -26.40
CA THR A 282 -7.51 -7.05 -27.22
C THR A 282 -7.20 -7.12 -28.70
N SER A 283 -8.21 -7.43 -29.49
CA SER A 283 -8.12 -7.48 -30.96
C SER A 283 -7.89 -6.12 -31.64
N GLU A 284 -8.14 -5.01 -30.92
CA GLU A 284 -8.09 -3.65 -31.47
C GLU A 284 -6.78 -2.91 -31.15
N GLY A 285 -5.79 -3.56 -30.57
CA GLY A 285 -4.52 -2.95 -30.21
C GLY A 285 -4.62 -1.84 -29.16
N ARG A 286 -5.65 -1.90 -28.31
CA ARG A 286 -5.81 -0.97 -27.18
C ARG A 286 -4.60 -1.09 -26.24
N GLN A 287 -4.10 0.02 -25.77
CA GLN A 287 -2.90 0.09 -24.95
C GLN A 287 -3.19 0.65 -23.57
N ASP A 288 -2.61 0.00 -22.57
CA ASP A 288 -2.58 0.51 -21.22
C ASP A 288 -1.63 1.72 -21.13
N TYR A 289 -2.18 2.89 -20.80
CA TYR A 289 -1.39 4.12 -20.74
C TYR A 289 -0.29 4.09 -19.69
N ARG A 290 -0.48 3.31 -18.60
CA ARG A 290 0.48 3.18 -17.50
C ARG A 290 1.80 2.60 -17.98
N TYR A 291 1.77 1.69 -18.95
CA TYR A 291 3.00 1.09 -19.49
C TYR A 291 4.00 2.13 -19.98
N ASN A 292 3.56 3.07 -20.78
CA ASN A 292 4.44 4.11 -21.33
C ASN A 292 4.65 5.28 -20.36
N ALA A 293 3.72 5.54 -19.45
CA ALA A 293 3.84 6.60 -18.46
C ALA A 293 4.82 6.23 -17.34
N TRP A 294 4.72 5.01 -16.83
CA TRP A 294 5.47 4.57 -15.66
C TRP A 294 6.77 3.85 -15.96
N PHE A 295 6.91 3.31 -17.19
CA PHE A 295 8.10 2.57 -17.62
C PHE A 295 8.66 3.21 -18.89
N ARG A 296 9.62 4.11 -18.73
CA ARG A 296 10.18 4.89 -19.84
C ARG A 296 11.53 4.32 -20.27
N GLN A 297 11.73 4.29 -21.59
CA GLN A 297 13.03 4.01 -22.17
C GLN A 297 13.88 5.29 -22.11
N ARG A 298 15.14 5.17 -21.72
CA ARG A 298 16.11 6.26 -21.85
C ARG A 298 16.45 6.44 -23.32
N GLU A 299 16.68 7.67 -23.75
CA GLU A 299 17.10 7.97 -25.09
C GLU A 299 18.45 7.28 -25.39
N GLY A 300 18.52 6.48 -26.44
CA GLY A 300 19.71 5.69 -26.80
C GLY A 300 19.84 4.31 -26.16
N ALA A 301 18.98 3.93 -25.21
CA ALA A 301 19.05 2.64 -24.55
C ALA A 301 18.40 1.49 -25.34
N VAL A 302 18.92 0.28 -25.17
CA VAL A 302 18.30 -0.94 -25.74
C VAL A 302 16.90 -1.13 -25.17
N ALA A 303 15.92 -1.51 -25.98
CA ALA A 303 14.49 -1.58 -25.63
C ALA A 303 14.15 -2.41 -24.38
N LYS A 304 15.07 -3.24 -23.90
CA LYS A 304 14.90 -4.10 -22.73
C LYS A 304 15.01 -3.38 -21.38
N HIS A 305 15.57 -2.16 -21.34
CA HIS A 305 15.90 -1.46 -20.09
C HIS A 305 15.04 -0.22 -19.93
N ARG A 306 13.82 -0.42 -19.43
CA ARG A 306 12.94 0.69 -19.04
C ARG A 306 13.18 1.06 -17.58
N ARG A 307 13.16 2.36 -17.28
CA ARG A 307 13.22 2.88 -15.92
C ARG A 307 11.80 3.01 -15.36
N PHE A 308 11.67 2.75 -14.07
CA PHE A 308 10.43 2.99 -13.35
C PHE A 308 10.32 4.47 -12.94
N PHE A 309 9.41 5.19 -13.56
CA PHE A 309 9.25 6.64 -13.41
C PHE A 309 8.13 7.08 -12.49
N LYS A 310 7.25 6.18 -12.06
CA LYS A 310 6.12 6.53 -11.19
C LYS A 310 6.56 7.21 -9.88
N ILE A 311 7.73 6.83 -9.37
CA ILE A 311 8.34 7.42 -8.17
C ILE A 311 9.55 8.31 -8.49
N TYR A 312 9.69 8.72 -9.74
CA TYR A 312 10.85 9.48 -10.20
C TYR A 312 10.65 10.98 -9.96
N LYS A 313 11.63 11.61 -9.31
CA LYS A 313 11.68 13.06 -9.15
C LYS A 313 12.01 13.73 -10.49
N ASN A 314 11.10 14.47 -11.04
CA ASN A 314 11.44 15.37 -12.14
C ASN A 314 12.10 16.65 -11.57
N THR A 315 13.18 17.10 -12.20
CA THR A 315 14.02 18.23 -11.78
C THR A 315 13.37 19.60 -11.99
N GLY A 316 12.12 19.70 -12.39
CA GLY A 316 11.43 20.98 -12.55
C GLY A 316 10.85 21.53 -11.24
N ASP A 317 10.66 22.83 -11.17
CA ASP A 317 10.26 23.62 -9.99
C ASP A 317 8.81 23.45 -9.50
N VAL A 318 8.15 22.34 -9.81
CA VAL A 318 6.77 22.12 -9.37
C VAL A 318 6.75 21.48 -7.98
N PRO A 319 6.22 22.17 -6.97
CA PRO A 319 6.23 21.70 -5.56
C PRO A 319 5.56 20.34 -5.33
N THR A 320 4.53 20.01 -6.12
CA THR A 320 3.80 18.74 -6.06
C THR A 320 4.64 17.50 -6.39
N ARG A 321 5.82 17.67 -6.95
CA ARG A 321 6.66 16.59 -7.51
C ARG A 321 7.47 15.80 -6.49
N ARG A 322 7.24 15.99 -5.18
CA ARG A 322 7.98 15.30 -4.12
C ARG A 322 7.09 14.46 -3.23
N GLY A 323 5.79 14.43 -3.49
CA GLY A 323 4.84 13.68 -2.68
C GLY A 323 4.85 12.18 -2.96
N LEU A 324 4.27 11.41 -2.04
CA LEU A 324 3.95 9.98 -2.20
C LEU A 324 2.46 9.82 -1.93
N SER A 325 1.75 9.19 -2.86
CA SER A 325 0.33 8.87 -2.66
C SER A 325 0.19 7.72 -1.68
N MET A 326 -0.68 7.89 -0.71
CA MET A 326 -1.04 6.88 0.30
C MET A 326 -2.40 6.25 0.01
N ILE A 327 -3.34 7.04 -0.49
CA ILE A 327 -4.67 6.62 -0.92
C ILE A 327 -5.00 7.37 -2.21
N ARG A 328 -5.49 6.63 -3.23
CA ARG A 328 -5.89 7.20 -4.52
C ARG A 328 -7.27 6.71 -4.94
N ILE A 329 -7.97 7.51 -5.75
CA ILE A 329 -9.32 7.20 -6.21
C ILE A 329 -9.43 5.86 -6.96
N PRO A 330 -8.45 5.36 -7.74
CA PRO A 330 -8.53 4.03 -8.35
C PRO A 330 -8.78 2.89 -7.36
N GLU A 331 -8.27 3.01 -6.13
CA GLU A 331 -8.52 2.00 -5.08
C GLU A 331 -10.01 1.90 -4.75
N MET A 332 -10.70 3.01 -4.67
CA MET A 332 -12.14 3.04 -4.37
C MET A 332 -12.96 2.34 -5.46
N TYR A 333 -12.62 2.56 -6.73
CA TYR A 333 -13.27 1.86 -7.85
C TYR A 333 -13.00 0.36 -7.85
N LEU A 334 -11.79 -0.08 -7.52
CA LEU A 334 -11.45 -1.50 -7.43
C LEU A 334 -12.10 -2.17 -6.21
N ILE A 335 -12.27 -1.47 -5.09
CA ILE A 335 -13.05 -1.96 -3.93
C ILE A 335 -14.51 -2.16 -4.32
N MET A 336 -15.13 -1.20 -5.02
CA MET A 336 -16.49 -1.34 -5.54
C MET A 336 -16.63 -2.53 -6.48
N ALA A 337 -15.73 -2.65 -7.46
CA ALA A 337 -15.77 -3.77 -8.40
C ALA A 337 -15.62 -5.14 -7.72
N GLU A 338 -14.71 -5.27 -6.74
CA GLU A 338 -14.54 -6.48 -5.95
C GLU A 338 -15.78 -6.81 -5.12
N GLY A 339 -16.28 -5.84 -4.34
CA GLY A 339 -17.42 -6.06 -3.45
C GLY A 339 -18.69 -6.44 -4.21
N LEU A 340 -19.02 -5.70 -5.26
CA LEU A 340 -20.18 -5.99 -6.11
C LEU A 340 -20.05 -7.35 -6.81
N LEU A 341 -18.85 -7.69 -7.31
CA LEU A 341 -18.62 -8.98 -7.94
C LEU A 341 -18.83 -10.14 -6.96
N LYS A 342 -18.29 -10.04 -5.76
CA LYS A 342 -18.46 -11.08 -4.72
C LYS A 342 -19.90 -11.18 -4.21
N ASN A 343 -20.66 -10.09 -4.26
CA ASN A 343 -22.09 -10.08 -3.95
C ASN A 343 -22.98 -10.55 -5.13
N GLY A 344 -22.37 -10.98 -6.25
CA GLY A 344 -23.09 -11.46 -7.43
C GLY A 344 -23.71 -10.38 -8.31
N GLN A 345 -23.43 -9.12 -8.04
CA GLN A 345 -23.90 -7.94 -8.79
C GLN A 345 -22.94 -7.66 -9.97
N MET A 346 -22.91 -8.60 -10.92
CA MET A 346 -21.94 -8.63 -12.02
C MET A 346 -21.98 -7.39 -12.91
N THR A 347 -23.17 -6.88 -13.20
CA THR A 347 -23.36 -5.74 -14.09
C THR A 347 -22.80 -4.46 -13.48
N GLU A 348 -23.18 -4.18 -12.25
CA GLU A 348 -22.73 -3.01 -11.50
C GLU A 348 -21.23 -3.09 -11.22
N ALA A 349 -20.71 -4.27 -10.87
CA ALA A 349 -19.27 -4.51 -10.69
C ALA A 349 -18.51 -4.15 -11.97
N ARG A 350 -19.06 -4.54 -13.12
CA ARG A 350 -18.47 -4.26 -14.43
C ARG A 350 -18.47 -2.77 -14.76
N GLU A 351 -19.50 -2.02 -14.37
CA GLU A 351 -19.58 -0.57 -14.60
C GLU A 351 -18.43 0.15 -13.88
N TYR A 352 -18.17 -0.14 -12.61
CA TYR A 352 -17.04 0.44 -11.87
C TYR A 352 -15.70 0.03 -12.46
N PHE A 353 -15.55 -1.23 -12.81
CA PHE A 353 -14.32 -1.74 -13.42
C PHE A 353 -14.05 -1.12 -14.79
N ASP A 354 -15.08 -0.99 -15.64
CA ASP A 354 -14.97 -0.38 -16.96
C ASP A 354 -14.68 1.13 -16.88
N ALA A 355 -15.26 1.83 -15.92
CA ALA A 355 -14.92 3.24 -15.67
C ALA A 355 -13.43 3.40 -15.36
N TYR A 356 -12.91 2.55 -14.48
CA TYR A 356 -11.48 2.52 -14.13
C TYR A 356 -10.60 2.15 -15.34
N THR A 357 -10.90 1.08 -16.08
CA THR A 357 -10.05 0.65 -17.20
C THR A 357 -10.05 1.62 -18.37
N ARG A 358 -11.19 2.27 -18.65
CA ARG A 358 -11.28 3.34 -19.66
C ARG A 358 -10.38 4.52 -19.31
N ALA A 359 -10.31 4.89 -18.06
CA ALA A 359 -9.37 5.92 -17.59
C ALA A 359 -7.90 5.50 -17.77
N ARG A 360 -7.63 4.20 -17.84
CA ARG A 360 -6.28 3.64 -18.12
C ARG A 360 -6.02 3.42 -19.62
N GLY A 361 -6.98 3.79 -20.48
CA GLY A 361 -6.84 3.78 -21.95
C GLY A 361 -7.30 2.51 -22.63
N PHE A 362 -7.95 1.60 -21.92
CA PHE A 362 -8.46 0.38 -22.50
C PHE A 362 -9.81 -0.02 -21.91
N TYR A 363 -10.44 -0.96 -22.55
CA TYR A 363 -11.66 -1.63 -22.09
C TYR A 363 -11.74 -3.00 -22.73
N PHE A 364 -12.56 -3.87 -22.20
CA PHE A 364 -12.80 -5.19 -22.74
C PHE A 364 -14.20 -5.27 -23.33
N LYS A 365 -14.31 -5.76 -24.55
CA LYS A 365 -15.60 -6.12 -25.14
C LYS A 365 -16.13 -7.40 -24.50
N GLU A 366 -17.40 -7.64 -24.66
CA GLU A 366 -18.02 -8.89 -24.26
C GLU A 366 -17.31 -10.08 -24.90
N GLY A 367 -16.96 -11.09 -24.09
CA GLY A 367 -16.26 -12.30 -24.52
C GLY A 367 -14.73 -12.17 -24.74
N GLU A 368 -14.13 -10.97 -24.65
CA GLU A 368 -12.66 -10.84 -24.78
C GLU A 368 -11.92 -11.34 -23.55
N VAL A 369 -12.50 -11.20 -22.36
CA VAL A 369 -11.93 -11.71 -21.09
C VAL A 369 -13.04 -12.20 -20.17
N THR A 370 -12.70 -13.11 -19.28
CA THR A 370 -13.58 -13.45 -18.16
C THR A 370 -13.47 -12.37 -17.11
N PHE A 371 -14.61 -11.77 -16.74
CA PHE A 371 -14.66 -10.79 -15.66
C PHE A 371 -14.83 -11.52 -14.33
N ASP A 372 -13.72 -11.69 -13.62
CA ASP A 372 -13.62 -12.40 -12.36
C ASP A 372 -12.61 -11.73 -11.42
N MET A 373 -12.39 -12.31 -10.25
CA MET A 373 -11.43 -11.81 -9.28
C MET A 373 -9.98 -11.83 -9.78
N ASN A 374 -9.62 -12.74 -10.69
CA ASN A 374 -8.26 -12.76 -11.25
C ASN A 374 -8.00 -11.52 -12.09
N LEU A 375 -9.00 -11.08 -12.87
CA LEU A 375 -8.91 -9.86 -13.66
C LEU A 375 -8.81 -8.61 -12.76
N ILE A 376 -9.63 -8.53 -11.71
CA ILE A 376 -9.57 -7.43 -10.73
C ILE A 376 -8.20 -7.42 -10.02
N ASN A 377 -7.69 -8.57 -9.59
CA ASN A 377 -6.39 -8.67 -8.93
C ASN A 377 -5.24 -8.31 -9.88
N LYS A 378 -5.33 -8.67 -11.16
CA LYS A 378 -4.36 -8.25 -12.16
C LYS A 378 -4.33 -6.73 -12.29
N GLU A 379 -5.50 -6.09 -12.34
CA GLU A 379 -5.58 -4.63 -12.41
C GLU A 379 -5.11 -3.96 -11.12
N TYR A 380 -5.40 -4.53 -9.96
CA TYR A 380 -4.86 -4.07 -8.67
C TYR A 380 -3.33 -4.13 -8.66
N ARG A 381 -2.74 -5.23 -9.10
CA ARG A 381 -1.28 -5.37 -9.25
C ARG A 381 -0.69 -4.31 -10.18
N LYS A 382 -1.30 -4.03 -11.34
CA LYS A 382 -0.85 -2.97 -12.25
C LYS A 382 -0.92 -1.59 -11.59
N GLU A 383 -2.07 -1.30 -10.97
CA GLU A 383 -2.37 0.04 -10.46
C GLU A 383 -1.44 0.45 -9.33
N PHE A 384 -1.16 -0.47 -8.42
CA PHE A 384 -0.38 -0.19 -7.21
C PHE A 384 1.09 -0.61 -7.31
N TYR A 385 1.59 -0.77 -8.53
CA TYR A 385 3.01 -1.01 -8.78
C TYR A 385 3.85 0.10 -8.16
N GLY A 386 4.76 -0.24 -7.24
CA GLY A 386 5.61 0.70 -6.52
C GLY A 386 4.98 1.37 -5.30
N GLU A 387 3.77 0.97 -4.88
CA GLU A 387 3.04 1.56 -3.75
C GLU A 387 2.89 0.62 -2.54
N GLY A 388 3.49 -0.57 -2.59
CA GLY A 388 3.49 -1.53 -1.49
C GLY A 388 2.16 -2.23 -1.22
N ARG A 389 1.15 -2.06 -2.09
CA ARG A 389 -0.22 -2.53 -1.85
C ARG A 389 -0.44 -3.99 -2.22
N GLU A 390 0.27 -4.49 -3.22
CA GLU A 390 0.09 -5.85 -3.74
C GLU A 390 0.38 -6.94 -2.70
N TRP A 391 1.41 -6.75 -1.87
CA TRP A 391 1.73 -7.66 -0.77
C TRP A 391 0.54 -7.90 0.15
N PHE A 392 -0.10 -6.83 0.59
CA PHE A 392 -1.26 -6.89 1.49
C PHE A 392 -2.51 -7.42 0.80
N ASN A 393 -2.72 -7.10 -0.49
CA ASN A 393 -3.82 -7.66 -1.26
C ASN A 393 -3.69 -9.19 -1.42
N ARG A 394 -2.47 -9.67 -1.70
CA ARG A 394 -2.19 -11.12 -1.79
C ARG A 394 -2.37 -11.81 -0.45
N LYS A 395 -1.84 -11.22 0.62
CA LYS A 395 -2.01 -11.73 1.98
C LYS A 395 -3.48 -11.89 2.34
N ARG A 396 -4.29 -10.86 2.11
CA ARG A 396 -5.73 -10.86 2.39
C ARG A 396 -6.49 -11.95 1.63
N GLN A 397 -6.10 -12.20 0.40
CA GLN A 397 -6.77 -13.16 -0.48
C GLN A 397 -6.11 -14.54 -0.49
N GLU A 398 -5.11 -14.75 0.36
CA GLU A 398 -4.35 -16.01 0.44
C GLU A 398 -3.79 -16.45 -0.92
N LEU A 399 -3.27 -15.47 -1.67
CA LEU A 399 -2.68 -15.72 -2.98
C LEU A 399 -1.20 -16.07 -2.87
N PRO A 400 -0.71 -17.05 -3.64
CA PRO A 400 0.70 -17.43 -3.63
C PRO A 400 1.57 -16.33 -4.21
N ILE A 401 2.86 -16.29 -3.81
CA ILE A 401 3.86 -15.36 -4.35
C ILE A 401 4.73 -16.11 -5.35
N TYR A 402 4.94 -15.50 -6.49
CA TYR A 402 5.84 -16.01 -7.51
C TYR A 402 7.14 -15.19 -7.48
N PRO A 403 8.21 -15.71 -6.90
CA PRO A 403 9.48 -15.02 -6.89
C PRO A 403 10.08 -15.06 -8.29
N ALA A 404 10.39 -13.90 -8.82
CA ALA A 404 10.81 -13.78 -10.21
C ALA A 404 12.15 -14.47 -10.53
N TYR A 405 12.98 -14.79 -9.55
CA TYR A 405 14.36 -15.24 -9.79
C TYR A 405 14.78 -16.51 -9.03
N TYR A 406 14.27 -16.72 -7.81
CA TYR A 406 14.83 -17.74 -6.92
C TYR A 406 14.08 -19.08 -6.92
N SER A 407 12.91 -19.14 -7.50
CA SER A 407 12.14 -20.37 -7.60
C SER A 407 11.24 -20.36 -8.82
N VAL A 408 11.12 -21.51 -9.49
CA VAL A 408 10.13 -21.74 -10.56
C VAL A 408 8.75 -22.11 -9.99
N LEU A 409 8.69 -22.46 -8.70
CA LEU A 409 7.44 -22.78 -8.01
C LEU A 409 6.99 -21.58 -7.16
N PRO A 410 5.69 -21.34 -7.09
CA PRO A 410 5.17 -20.30 -6.21
C PRO A 410 5.39 -20.67 -4.74
N TYR A 411 5.63 -19.64 -3.91
CA TYR A 411 5.56 -19.78 -2.46
C TYR A 411 4.10 -19.77 -2.01
N PRO A 412 3.69 -20.69 -1.14
CA PRO A 412 2.32 -20.76 -0.67
C PRO A 412 1.97 -19.53 0.18
N ALA A 413 0.67 -19.23 0.27
CA ALA A 413 0.17 -18.14 1.09
C ALA A 413 0.05 -18.58 2.54
N THR A 414 1.17 -18.60 3.27
CA THR A 414 1.20 -18.98 4.69
C THR A 414 1.55 -17.79 5.59
N ASP A 415 1.23 -17.89 6.87
CA ASP A 415 1.56 -16.86 7.85
C ASP A 415 3.08 -16.73 8.01
N GLU A 416 3.87 -17.82 7.85
CA GLU A 416 5.36 -17.78 7.90
C GLU A 416 5.95 -16.87 6.83
N ILE A 417 5.26 -16.72 5.70
CA ILE A 417 5.68 -15.86 4.59
C ILE A 417 5.15 -14.43 4.79
N TYR A 418 3.86 -14.31 5.09
CA TYR A 418 3.18 -13.01 5.08
C TYR A 418 3.25 -12.23 6.39
N VAL A 419 3.65 -12.85 7.50
CA VAL A 419 3.76 -12.20 8.81
C VAL A 419 5.22 -11.93 9.14
N TRP A 420 5.56 -10.67 9.27
CA TRP A 420 6.92 -10.29 9.66
C TRP A 420 7.14 -10.54 11.14
N PRO A 421 8.36 -10.96 11.53
CA PRO A 421 8.64 -11.26 12.93
C PRO A 421 8.59 -9.99 13.79
N VAL A 422 7.92 -10.09 14.94
CA VAL A 422 7.93 -9.06 15.99
C VAL A 422 9.31 -8.99 16.60
N PRO A 423 9.86 -7.78 16.90
CA PRO A 423 11.15 -7.62 17.57
C PRO A 423 11.25 -8.41 18.88
N GLU A 424 12.33 -9.12 19.09
CA GLU A 424 12.54 -9.92 20.32
C GLU A 424 12.52 -9.06 21.59
N GLY A 425 13.04 -7.83 21.52
CA GLY A 425 13.02 -6.87 22.64
C GLY A 425 11.62 -6.47 23.10
N GLU A 426 10.59 -6.67 22.26
CA GLU A 426 9.20 -6.41 22.64
C GLU A 426 8.69 -7.36 23.74
N PHE A 427 9.31 -8.52 23.88
CA PHE A 427 8.92 -9.54 24.86
C PHE A 427 9.67 -9.46 26.19
N GLU A 428 10.78 -8.71 26.26
CA GLU A 428 11.68 -8.68 27.45
C GLU A 428 10.98 -8.21 28.72
N TYR A 429 10.01 -7.31 28.60
CA TYR A 429 9.32 -6.70 29.76
C TYR A 429 7.87 -7.19 29.89
N ARG A 430 7.54 -8.32 29.27
CA ARG A 430 6.19 -8.90 29.33
C ARG A 430 6.17 -10.13 30.20
N GLU A 431 5.10 -10.30 30.98
CA GLU A 431 4.88 -11.50 31.77
C GLU A 431 4.79 -12.74 30.87
N GLY A 432 5.56 -13.77 31.18
CA GLY A 432 5.65 -14.97 30.35
C GLY A 432 6.46 -14.81 29.04
N GLY A 433 7.04 -13.63 28.81
CA GLY A 433 7.83 -13.37 27.62
C GLY A 433 7.07 -13.62 26.31
N LYS A 434 7.72 -14.22 25.33
CA LYS A 434 7.11 -14.56 24.04
C LYS A 434 6.01 -15.63 24.16
N GLU A 435 6.21 -16.63 25.01
CA GLU A 435 5.22 -17.68 25.25
C GLU A 435 3.96 -17.18 25.94
N GLY A 436 4.06 -16.12 26.75
CA GLY A 436 2.90 -15.44 27.33
C GLY A 436 2.05 -14.70 26.29
N VAL A 437 2.63 -14.30 25.17
CA VAL A 437 1.92 -13.66 24.05
C VAL A 437 1.45 -14.68 23.01
N TYR A 438 2.31 -15.64 22.68
CA TYR A 438 2.07 -16.68 21.70
C TYR A 438 2.26 -18.04 22.41
N PRO A 439 1.24 -18.55 23.14
CA PRO A 439 1.35 -19.83 23.78
C PRO A 439 1.60 -20.93 22.74
N PRO A 440 2.45 -21.92 23.08
CA PRO A 440 2.66 -23.07 22.20
C PRO A 440 1.29 -23.72 21.89
N VAL A 441 1.10 -24.11 20.64
CA VAL A 441 -0.05 -24.90 20.25
C VAL A 441 0.07 -26.22 21.01
N GLU A 442 -0.88 -26.52 21.90
CA GLU A 442 -0.96 -27.84 22.49
C GLU A 442 -1.17 -28.82 21.34
N ASP A 443 -0.16 -29.67 21.07
CA ASP A 443 -0.37 -30.81 20.17
C ASP A 443 -1.55 -31.60 20.75
N GLU A 444 -2.65 -31.70 19.98
CA GLU A 444 -3.69 -32.63 20.26
C GLU A 444 -3.04 -34.00 20.22
N GLU A 445 -2.52 -34.43 21.40
CA GLU A 445 -1.98 -35.76 21.57
C GLU A 445 -3.05 -36.78 21.16
N GLN A 446 -2.65 -37.52 20.14
CA GLN A 446 -3.17 -38.80 19.76
C GLN A 446 -3.73 -39.59 20.98
N ASN A 447 -4.98 -39.32 21.31
CA ASN A 447 -5.78 -40.25 22.04
C ASN A 447 -6.56 -41.11 21.02
N ASN A 448 -5.91 -42.19 20.61
CA ASN A 448 -6.55 -43.39 20.05
C ASN A 448 -5.88 -44.61 20.66
#